data_f9900568a7990b29e6f736726fc97a0a
#
_entry.id   f9900568a7990b29e6f736726fc97a0a
#
_cell.length_a   1.000
_cell.length_b   1.000
_cell.length_c   1.000
_cell.angle_alpha   90.00
_cell.angle_beta   90.00
_cell.angle_gamma   90.00
#
_symmetry.space_group_name_H-M   'P 1'
#
loop_
_entity.id
_entity.type
_entity.pdbx_description
1 polymer ?
#
loop_
_entity_poly.entity_id
_entity_poly.type
_entity_poly.pdbx_seq_one_letter_code
_entity_poly.pdbx_strand_id
1 'polypeptide(L)'
;MEIALERIYGHRLALPQVGAALLFAQEAPPALLLVPEARLRRYRDLSAFGAKVYVNPGLEALEEKALFVLSYEEALSPFPEDPEAWRLLLEVGRAYPREALLSRLLKLGYARDEDYRVLGEVVELGEVRLEFFGDELERLVVRGEERRRHVLLPKPGKAEGFTSKKVLHFPGPVYLDTPALAPKALWPLLAGRPWVALGGGVELPPLELGARPLPPYRGSLKALEKDLARWLAEGKRVHLFVGHARTLEYLKRRLQAFSPLILDRFPGPKGRLALLPGDFEGGAEWGEWVLLTEALVFATGGVRARVRVGEGLSDPGALSPGDYLIHPEHGVGQYLGLET
;
A
#
# COMPACT_ATOMS: atom_id res chain seq x y z
N MET A 1 -7.41 15.08 -13.64
CA MET A 1 -7.67 16.05 -12.56
C MET A 1 -6.32 16.66 -12.22
N GLU A 2 -6.10 17.88 -12.65
CA GLU A 2 -4.85 18.60 -12.38
C GLU A 2 -5.06 19.39 -11.07
N ILE A 3 -4.73 18.76 -9.95
CA ILE A 3 -4.62 19.50 -8.70
C ILE A 3 -3.20 20.04 -8.66
N ALA A 4 -3.05 21.34 -8.49
CA ALA A 4 -1.76 21.92 -8.21
C ALA A 4 -1.35 21.44 -6.80
N LEU A 5 -0.62 20.32 -6.73
CA LEU A 5 -0.25 19.64 -5.48
C LEU A 5 0.47 20.58 -4.51
N GLU A 6 1.25 21.51 -5.02
CA GLU A 6 1.93 22.55 -4.21
C GLU A 6 0.98 23.38 -3.33
N ARG A 7 -0.30 23.51 -3.73
CA ARG A 7 -1.28 24.28 -2.97
C ARG A 7 -1.84 23.53 -1.76
N ILE A 8 -1.64 22.23 -1.67
CA ILE A 8 -2.16 21.42 -0.55
C ILE A 8 -1.15 21.28 0.59
N TYR A 9 0.12 21.59 0.37
CA TYR A 9 1.14 21.45 1.41
C TYR A 9 0.88 22.40 2.59
N GLY A 10 1.09 21.90 3.81
CA GLY A 10 0.79 22.61 5.05
C GLY A 10 -0.68 22.62 5.44
N HIS A 11 -1.54 21.92 4.70
CA HIS A 11 -2.97 21.87 4.95
C HIS A 11 -3.46 20.48 5.39
N ARG A 12 -4.65 20.47 5.97
CA ARG A 12 -5.43 19.26 6.25
C ARG A 12 -6.48 19.08 5.16
N LEU A 13 -6.59 17.85 4.64
CA LEU A 13 -7.59 17.50 3.65
C LEU A 13 -8.65 16.59 4.27
N ALA A 14 -9.90 16.95 4.14
CA ALA A 14 -11.04 16.15 4.59
C ALA A 14 -11.50 15.21 3.46
N LEU A 15 -10.66 14.26 3.07
CA LEU A 15 -10.95 13.27 2.03
C LEU A 15 -11.24 11.89 2.63
N PRO A 16 -12.19 11.12 2.06
CA PRO A 16 -12.27 9.68 2.30
C PRO A 16 -10.95 9.00 1.90
N GLN A 17 -10.63 7.86 2.53
CA GLN A 17 -9.35 7.17 2.31
C GLN A 17 -9.09 6.86 0.83
N VAL A 18 -10.11 6.44 0.06
CA VAL A 18 -9.98 6.21 -1.39
C VAL A 18 -9.62 7.49 -2.16
N GLY A 19 -10.15 8.64 -1.76
CA GLY A 19 -9.81 9.94 -2.34
C GLY A 19 -8.40 10.38 -1.98
N ALA A 20 -7.98 10.16 -0.73
CA ALA A 20 -6.63 10.42 -0.27
C ALA A 20 -5.60 9.50 -0.97
N ALA A 21 -5.96 8.22 -1.17
CA ALA A 21 -5.15 7.26 -1.92
C ALA A 21 -4.95 7.68 -3.38
N LEU A 22 -6.03 8.13 -4.05
CA LEU A 22 -5.94 8.67 -5.40
C LEU A 22 -5.04 9.89 -5.47
N LEU A 23 -5.20 10.84 -4.54
CA LEU A 23 -4.40 12.06 -4.50
C LEU A 23 -2.91 11.73 -4.34
N PHE A 24 -2.57 10.88 -3.38
CA PHE A 24 -1.18 10.45 -3.18
C PHE A 24 -0.61 9.72 -4.40
N ALA A 25 -1.39 8.85 -5.04
CA ALA A 25 -0.95 8.11 -6.22
C ALA A 25 -0.68 8.99 -7.46
N GLN A 26 -1.21 10.21 -7.47
CA GLN A 26 -0.94 11.21 -8.52
C GLN A 26 0.28 12.09 -8.23
N GLU A 27 0.87 11.96 -7.03
CA GLU A 27 2.10 12.66 -6.69
C GLU A 27 3.25 12.21 -7.61
N ALA A 28 4.11 13.15 -7.98
CA ALA A 28 5.33 12.81 -8.70
C ALA A 28 6.31 12.11 -7.75
N PRO A 29 6.75 10.87 -8.06
CA PRO A 29 7.73 10.18 -7.22
C PRO A 29 9.08 10.92 -7.18
N PRO A 30 9.79 10.90 -6.06
CA PRO A 30 9.46 10.19 -4.82
C PRO A 30 8.50 10.96 -3.91
N ALA A 31 7.61 10.26 -3.22
CA ALA A 31 6.76 10.78 -2.16
C ALA A 31 6.54 9.75 -1.06
N LEU A 32 6.24 10.21 0.15
CA LEU A 32 6.13 9.39 1.35
C LEU A 32 4.76 9.53 2.00
N LEU A 33 4.08 8.39 2.20
CA LEU A 33 2.85 8.31 2.97
C LEU A 33 3.12 7.61 4.31
N LEU A 34 2.79 8.27 5.39
CA LEU A 34 2.90 7.75 6.76
C LEU A 34 1.50 7.40 7.29
N VAL A 35 1.34 6.19 7.78
CA VAL A 35 0.04 5.64 8.19
C VAL A 35 0.11 4.93 9.53
N PRO A 36 -0.99 4.82 10.29
CA PRO A 36 -1.07 3.87 11.41
C PRO A 36 -0.88 2.42 10.90
N GLU A 37 -0.19 1.57 11.66
CA GLU A 37 0.07 0.16 11.30
C GLU A 37 -1.21 -0.58 10.90
N ALA A 38 -2.29 -0.36 11.64
CA ALA A 38 -3.60 -0.99 11.36
C ALA A 38 -4.19 -0.64 9.99
N ARG A 39 -3.73 0.46 9.38
CA ARG A 39 -4.20 0.93 8.06
C ARG A 39 -3.25 0.61 6.92
N LEU A 40 -2.04 0.14 7.22
CA LEU A 40 -0.98 -0.09 6.24
C LEU A 40 -1.44 -0.98 5.06
N ARG A 41 -2.14 -2.08 5.36
CA ARG A 41 -2.63 -3.01 4.34
C ARG A 41 -3.53 -2.36 3.28
N ARG A 42 -4.28 -1.31 3.64
CA ARG A 42 -5.20 -0.61 2.74
C ARG A 42 -4.51 0.23 1.68
N TYR A 43 -3.24 0.51 1.87
CA TYR A 43 -2.42 1.24 0.91
C TYR A 43 -1.53 0.33 0.06
N ARG A 44 -1.59 -1.00 0.22
CA ARG A 44 -0.90 -1.96 -0.64
C ARG A 44 -1.41 -1.91 -2.08
N ASP A 45 -2.68 -1.59 -2.25
CA ASP A 45 -3.38 -1.61 -3.54
C ASP A 45 -3.27 -0.28 -4.30
N LEU A 46 -2.42 0.66 -3.85
CA LEU A 46 -2.17 1.92 -4.56
C LEU A 46 -1.71 1.72 -6.02
N SER A 47 -1.15 0.57 -6.34
CA SER A 47 -0.81 0.18 -7.71
C SER A 47 -2.02 0.16 -8.65
N ALA A 48 -3.25 0.00 -8.14
CA ALA A 48 -4.48 0.11 -8.91
C ALA A 48 -4.64 1.50 -9.56
N PHE A 49 -4.02 2.54 -8.98
CA PHE A 49 -3.95 3.88 -9.55
C PHE A 49 -2.77 4.10 -10.51
N GLY A 50 -2.02 3.04 -10.86
CA GLY A 50 -0.92 3.09 -11.82
C GLY A 50 0.45 3.49 -11.23
N ALA A 51 0.55 3.69 -9.92
CA ALA A 51 1.80 4.07 -9.25
C ALA A 51 2.68 2.85 -8.92
N LYS A 52 4.01 3.01 -8.96
CA LYS A 52 4.95 2.06 -8.35
C LYS A 52 5.02 2.35 -6.85
N VAL A 53 4.71 1.37 -6.02
CA VAL A 53 4.56 1.53 -4.58
C VAL A 53 5.43 0.53 -3.82
N TYR A 54 6.12 1.01 -2.78
CA TYR A 54 6.80 0.18 -1.79
C TYR A 54 6.16 0.38 -0.43
N VAL A 55 5.83 -0.72 0.24
CA VAL A 55 5.22 -0.72 1.58
C VAL A 55 6.24 -1.20 2.60
N ASN A 56 6.51 -0.40 3.62
CA ASN A 56 7.57 -0.59 4.60
C ASN A 56 8.91 -0.97 3.97
N PRO A 57 9.39 -0.21 2.95
CA PRO A 57 10.60 -0.54 2.22
C PRO A 57 11.83 -0.55 3.13
N GLY A 58 12.82 -1.32 2.77
CA GLY A 58 14.14 -1.34 3.39
C GLY A 58 15.20 -0.64 2.55
N LEU A 59 16.45 -1.04 2.74
CA LEU A 59 17.61 -0.51 2.00
C LEU A 59 17.53 -0.78 0.49
N GLU A 60 16.75 -1.78 0.07
CA GLU A 60 16.57 -2.18 -1.33
C GLU A 60 15.89 -1.12 -2.20
N ALA A 61 15.06 -0.26 -1.57
CA ALA A 61 14.20 0.68 -2.28
C ALA A 61 14.73 2.13 -2.30
N LEU A 62 15.88 2.43 -1.70
CA LEU A 62 16.37 3.80 -1.52
C LEU A 62 16.63 4.58 -2.81
N GLU A 63 17.04 3.91 -3.89
CA GLU A 63 17.27 4.54 -5.20
C GLU A 63 16.04 4.56 -6.10
N GLU A 64 14.94 3.99 -5.64
CA GLU A 64 13.75 3.86 -6.46
C GLU A 64 12.98 5.18 -6.54
N LYS A 65 12.56 5.55 -7.75
CA LYS A 65 11.59 6.63 -7.96
C LYS A 65 10.19 6.03 -7.82
N ALA A 66 9.69 6.02 -6.60
CA ALA A 66 8.43 5.37 -6.26
C ALA A 66 7.69 6.14 -5.17
N LEU A 67 6.46 5.73 -4.91
CA LEU A 67 5.70 6.12 -3.75
C LEU A 67 6.05 5.16 -2.60
N PHE A 68 6.37 5.69 -1.44
CA PHE A 68 6.74 4.92 -0.26
C PHE A 68 5.63 5.03 0.78
N VAL A 69 5.20 3.90 1.32
CA VAL A 69 4.22 3.84 2.40
C VAL A 69 4.92 3.23 3.62
N LEU A 70 4.99 3.98 4.72
CA LEU A 70 5.56 3.51 5.98
C LEU A 70 4.49 3.55 7.07
N SER A 71 4.46 2.53 7.93
CA SER A 71 3.76 2.69 9.19
C SER A 71 4.47 3.71 10.08
N TYR A 72 3.77 4.31 11.04
CA TYR A 72 4.38 5.24 11.99
C TYR A 72 5.50 4.58 12.80
N GLU A 73 5.32 3.32 13.17
CA GLU A 73 6.30 2.51 13.88
C GLU A 73 7.56 2.30 13.02
N GLU A 74 7.35 1.91 11.76
CA GLU A 74 8.44 1.66 10.84
C GLU A 74 9.19 2.95 10.45
N ALA A 75 8.48 4.07 10.35
CA ALA A 75 9.09 5.38 10.11
C ALA A 75 10.10 5.78 11.21
N LEU A 76 9.85 5.37 12.44
CA LEU A 76 10.70 5.62 13.61
C LEU A 76 11.69 4.48 13.90
N SER A 77 11.65 3.38 13.13
CA SER A 77 12.56 2.26 13.33
C SER A 77 14.03 2.68 13.10
N PRO A 78 14.99 2.01 13.75
CA PRO A 78 16.40 2.26 13.52
C PRO A 78 16.79 2.05 12.06
N PHE A 79 17.61 2.95 11.52
CA PHE A 79 18.11 2.88 10.16
C PHE A 79 19.57 3.35 10.12
N PRO A 80 20.42 2.83 9.20
CA PRO A 80 21.81 3.25 9.13
C PRO A 80 21.93 4.72 8.76
N GLU A 81 22.88 5.44 9.37
CA GLU A 81 23.18 6.85 9.04
C GLU A 81 23.72 6.99 7.60
N ASP A 82 24.52 6.01 7.17
CA ASP A 82 24.99 5.85 5.78
C ASP A 82 24.43 4.59 5.17
N PRO A 83 23.22 4.64 4.58
CA PRO A 83 22.58 3.46 4.00
C PRO A 83 23.38 2.80 2.87
N GLU A 84 24.17 3.60 2.12
CA GLU A 84 25.00 3.09 1.02
C GLU A 84 26.11 2.15 1.50
N ALA A 85 26.58 2.37 2.73
CA ALA A 85 27.57 1.49 3.34
C ALA A 85 26.99 0.11 3.73
N TRP A 86 25.65 -0.01 3.80
CA TRP A 86 24.93 -1.20 4.26
C TRP A 86 24.13 -1.90 3.16
N ARG A 87 24.38 -1.56 1.92
CA ARG A 87 23.84 -2.25 0.75
C ARG A 87 24.90 -2.32 -0.34
N LEU A 88 24.82 -3.30 -1.20
CA LEU A 88 25.70 -3.42 -2.36
C LEU A 88 24.85 -3.61 -3.62
N LEU A 89 24.83 -2.59 -4.47
CA LEU A 89 24.21 -2.71 -5.78
C LEU A 89 25.13 -3.50 -6.70
N LEU A 90 24.61 -4.59 -7.23
CA LEU A 90 25.24 -5.40 -8.26
C LEU A 90 24.55 -5.15 -9.59
N GLU A 91 25.33 -4.86 -10.63
CA GLU A 91 24.84 -4.55 -11.97
C GLU A 91 25.75 -5.17 -13.01
N VAL A 92 25.18 -5.93 -13.94
CA VAL A 92 25.92 -6.58 -15.04
C VAL A 92 26.58 -5.52 -15.94
N GLY A 93 27.83 -5.74 -16.30
CA GLY A 93 28.65 -4.80 -17.06
C GLY A 93 29.39 -3.76 -16.22
N ARG A 94 29.23 -3.80 -14.87
CA ARG A 94 29.95 -2.90 -13.95
C ARG A 94 31.17 -3.60 -13.35
N ALA A 95 32.26 -2.84 -13.18
CA ALA A 95 33.48 -3.34 -12.54
C ALA A 95 33.39 -3.30 -11.01
N TYR A 96 33.82 -4.37 -10.38
CA TYR A 96 33.89 -4.56 -8.92
C TYR A 96 35.30 -5.06 -8.55
N PRO A 97 36.24 -4.18 -8.24
CA PRO A 97 37.58 -4.58 -7.81
C PRO A 97 37.49 -5.61 -6.68
N ARG A 98 38.17 -6.73 -6.86
CA ARG A 98 38.00 -7.96 -6.06
C ARG A 98 38.10 -7.71 -4.56
N GLU A 99 39.14 -7.02 -4.12
CA GLU A 99 39.38 -6.73 -2.70
C GLU A 99 38.26 -5.84 -2.10
N ALA A 100 37.84 -4.82 -2.84
CA ALA A 100 36.76 -3.93 -2.43
C ALA A 100 35.42 -4.69 -2.32
N LEU A 101 35.13 -5.53 -3.30
CA LEU A 101 33.94 -6.39 -3.29
C LEU A 101 33.94 -7.30 -2.06
N LEU A 102 35.03 -8.05 -1.83
CA LEU A 102 35.13 -8.95 -0.69
C LEU A 102 35.02 -8.24 0.66
N SER A 103 35.64 -7.06 0.79
CA SER A 103 35.51 -6.22 1.98
C SER A 103 34.06 -5.79 2.23
N ARG A 104 33.33 -5.40 1.20
CA ARG A 104 31.90 -5.04 1.28
C ARG A 104 31.03 -6.23 1.66
N LEU A 105 31.29 -7.40 1.08
CA LEU A 105 30.55 -8.62 1.40
C LEU A 105 30.74 -9.04 2.86
N LEU A 106 31.97 -8.96 3.38
CA LEU A 106 32.26 -9.23 4.79
C LEU A 106 31.52 -8.26 5.73
N LYS A 107 31.50 -6.96 5.39
CA LYS A 107 30.75 -5.95 6.16
C LYS A 107 29.27 -6.26 6.20
N LEU A 108 28.69 -6.72 5.09
CA LEU A 108 27.27 -7.11 5.01
C LEU A 108 26.98 -8.46 5.69
N GLY A 109 28.01 -9.14 6.21
CA GLY A 109 27.87 -10.40 6.93
C GLY A 109 28.00 -11.65 6.10
N TYR A 110 28.38 -11.52 4.82
CA TYR A 110 28.74 -12.65 3.99
C TYR A 110 30.17 -13.09 4.35
N ALA A 111 30.28 -14.09 5.21
CA ALA A 111 31.54 -14.72 5.57
C ALA A 111 31.75 -16.01 4.79
N ARG A 112 32.94 -16.59 4.86
CA ARG A 112 33.24 -17.91 4.29
C ARG A 112 32.56 -19.00 5.15
N ASP A 113 31.31 -19.25 4.85
CA ASP A 113 30.45 -20.27 5.43
C ASP A 113 29.80 -21.07 4.29
N GLU A 114 28.80 -21.89 4.61
CA GLU A 114 28.07 -22.67 3.60
C GLU A 114 27.39 -21.82 2.53
N ASP A 115 27.08 -20.57 2.85
CA ASP A 115 26.40 -19.61 1.97
C ASP A 115 27.35 -18.71 1.17
N TYR A 116 28.68 -18.85 1.35
CA TYR A 116 29.66 -18.00 0.68
C TYR A 116 30.81 -18.83 0.13
N ARG A 117 30.94 -18.83 -1.20
CA ARG A 117 32.01 -19.54 -1.92
C ARG A 117 32.63 -18.67 -3.00
N VAL A 118 33.94 -18.76 -3.14
CA VAL A 118 34.67 -18.11 -4.22
C VAL A 118 35.39 -19.22 -5.00
N LEU A 119 35.01 -19.40 -6.26
CA LEU A 119 35.52 -20.41 -7.16
C LEU A 119 36.10 -19.72 -8.42
N GLY A 120 37.36 -19.29 -8.33
CA GLY A 120 37.98 -18.52 -9.41
C GLY A 120 37.25 -17.20 -9.68
N GLU A 121 36.65 -17.06 -10.84
CA GLU A 121 35.86 -15.87 -11.26
C GLU A 121 34.41 -15.92 -10.81
N VAL A 122 33.98 -16.96 -10.11
CA VAL A 122 32.61 -17.12 -9.60
C VAL A 122 32.56 -16.83 -8.10
N VAL A 123 31.58 -16.05 -7.67
CA VAL A 123 31.24 -15.82 -6.28
C VAL A 123 29.80 -16.28 -6.04
N GLU A 124 29.60 -17.20 -5.10
CA GLU A 124 28.29 -17.69 -4.67
C GLU A 124 27.98 -17.16 -3.28
N LEU A 125 26.78 -16.60 -3.10
CA LEU A 125 26.28 -15.93 -1.89
C LEU A 125 24.87 -16.46 -1.58
N GLY A 126 24.77 -17.70 -1.13
CA GLY A 126 23.49 -18.38 -0.96
C GLY A 126 22.74 -18.52 -2.29
N GLU A 127 21.62 -17.80 -2.44
CA GLU A 127 20.81 -17.85 -3.68
C GLU A 127 21.32 -16.94 -4.81
N VAL A 128 22.42 -16.23 -4.59
CA VAL A 128 23.01 -15.28 -5.56
C VAL A 128 24.32 -15.83 -6.09
N ARG A 129 24.44 -15.90 -7.42
CA ARG A 129 25.66 -16.31 -8.10
C ARG A 129 26.13 -15.19 -9.02
N LEU A 130 27.40 -14.81 -8.87
CA LEU A 130 28.09 -13.77 -9.62
C LEU A 130 29.20 -14.41 -10.45
N GLU A 131 29.22 -14.14 -11.75
CA GLU A 131 30.28 -14.60 -12.64
C GLU A 131 30.98 -13.35 -13.19
N PHE A 132 32.32 -13.34 -13.07
CA PHE A 132 33.15 -12.18 -13.42
C PHE A 132 34.09 -12.55 -14.57
N PHE A 133 34.46 -11.54 -15.36
CA PHE A 133 35.65 -11.56 -16.21
C PHE A 133 36.57 -10.44 -15.73
N GLY A 134 37.67 -10.83 -15.09
CA GLY A 134 38.47 -9.89 -14.31
C GLY A 134 37.65 -9.25 -13.17
N ASP A 135 37.55 -7.94 -13.20
CA ASP A 135 36.72 -7.19 -12.24
C ASP A 135 35.28 -6.92 -12.72
N GLU A 136 34.96 -7.18 -13.99
CA GLU A 136 33.65 -6.90 -14.56
C GLU A 136 32.66 -8.03 -14.25
N LEU A 137 31.48 -7.68 -13.73
CA LEU A 137 30.38 -8.62 -13.52
C LEU A 137 29.68 -8.92 -14.85
N GLU A 138 29.92 -10.10 -15.41
CA GLU A 138 29.29 -10.52 -16.66
C GLU A 138 27.93 -11.14 -16.49
N ARG A 139 27.74 -11.89 -15.40
CA ARG A 139 26.49 -12.62 -15.16
C ARG A 139 26.09 -12.58 -13.70
N LEU A 140 24.80 -12.32 -13.50
CA LEU A 140 24.16 -12.24 -12.18
C LEU A 140 22.95 -13.16 -12.19
N VAL A 141 22.96 -14.18 -11.32
CA VAL A 141 21.85 -15.12 -11.16
C VAL A 141 21.33 -15.02 -9.73
N VAL A 142 20.01 -14.83 -9.57
CA VAL A 142 19.34 -14.77 -8.27
C VAL A 142 18.21 -15.79 -8.26
N ARG A 143 18.24 -16.74 -7.34
CA ARG A 143 17.26 -17.84 -7.26
C ARG A 143 17.08 -18.61 -8.57
N GLY A 144 18.19 -18.81 -9.29
CA GLY A 144 18.18 -19.50 -10.58
C GLY A 144 17.74 -18.65 -11.78
N GLU A 145 17.33 -17.39 -11.59
CA GLU A 145 16.96 -16.49 -12.66
C GLU A 145 18.06 -15.48 -12.95
N GLU A 146 18.34 -15.23 -14.22
CA GLU A 146 19.27 -14.17 -14.63
C GLU A 146 18.65 -12.79 -14.38
N ARG A 147 19.45 -11.92 -13.78
CA ARG A 147 19.09 -10.53 -13.47
C ARG A 147 20.15 -9.58 -14.02
N ARG A 148 19.75 -8.41 -14.48
CA ARG A 148 20.69 -7.35 -14.83
C ARG A 148 21.15 -6.55 -13.61
N ARG A 149 20.33 -6.54 -12.57
CA ARG A 149 20.54 -5.72 -11.36
C ARG A 149 20.02 -6.44 -10.14
N HIS A 150 20.73 -6.37 -9.02
CA HIS A 150 20.30 -6.89 -7.73
C HIS A 150 20.96 -6.10 -6.59
N VAL A 151 20.25 -5.91 -5.47
CA VAL A 151 20.79 -5.28 -4.27
C VAL A 151 21.02 -6.34 -3.20
N LEU A 152 22.27 -6.51 -2.79
CA LEU A 152 22.60 -7.31 -1.61
C LEU A 152 22.41 -6.49 -0.35
N LEU A 153 21.73 -7.07 0.62
CA LEU A 153 21.41 -6.49 1.93
C LEU A 153 22.26 -7.15 3.02
N PRO A 154 22.39 -6.50 4.21
CA PRO A 154 23.01 -7.12 5.36
C PRO A 154 22.30 -8.41 5.76
N LYS A 155 23.08 -9.43 6.12
CA LYS A 155 22.52 -10.64 6.77
C LYS A 155 21.89 -10.30 8.14
N PRO A 156 20.90 -11.07 8.59
CA PRO A 156 20.27 -10.87 9.90
C PRO A 156 21.32 -10.80 11.02
N GLY A 157 21.12 -9.89 11.97
CA GLY A 157 22.04 -9.66 13.10
C GLY A 157 23.22 -8.72 12.81
N LYS A 158 23.40 -8.25 11.57
CA LYS A 158 24.43 -7.23 11.26
C LYS A 158 23.95 -5.79 11.36
N ALA A 159 22.62 -5.57 11.40
CA ALA A 159 22.00 -4.25 11.49
C ALA A 159 21.87 -3.72 12.94
N GLU A 160 22.78 -4.10 13.83
CA GLU A 160 22.79 -3.62 15.22
C GLU A 160 23.48 -2.25 15.32
N GLY A 161 22.94 -1.38 16.21
CA GLY A 161 23.53 -0.07 16.50
C GLY A 161 23.16 1.06 15.53
N PHE A 162 22.15 0.90 14.69
CA PHE A 162 21.65 2.00 13.85
C PHE A 162 20.96 3.06 14.71
N THR A 163 21.35 4.32 14.54
CA THR A 163 20.91 5.47 15.35
C THR A 163 19.98 6.40 14.59
N SER A 164 20.07 6.43 13.27
CA SER A 164 19.18 7.21 12.42
C SER A 164 17.75 6.65 12.42
N LYS A 165 16.80 7.41 11.90
CA LYS A 165 15.39 7.00 11.74
C LYS A 165 15.07 6.81 10.27
N LYS A 166 14.35 5.74 9.96
CA LYS A 166 14.04 5.32 8.61
C LYS A 166 13.38 6.43 7.76
N VAL A 167 12.45 7.17 8.35
CA VAL A 167 11.74 8.27 7.67
C VAL A 167 12.67 9.33 7.09
N LEU A 168 13.85 9.53 7.64
CA LEU A 168 14.81 10.53 7.17
C LEU A 168 15.46 10.18 5.82
N HIS A 169 15.44 8.90 5.45
CA HIS A 169 16.13 8.37 4.27
C HIS A 169 15.22 8.21 3.04
N PHE A 170 13.90 8.41 3.20
CA PHE A 170 12.95 8.38 2.08
C PHE A 170 12.57 9.81 1.68
N PRO A 171 12.90 10.25 0.47
CA PRO A 171 12.73 11.63 0.03
C PRO A 171 11.28 11.98 -0.36
N GLY A 172 11.05 13.26 -0.63
CA GLY A 172 9.81 13.80 -1.18
C GLY A 172 8.86 14.41 -0.14
N PRO A 173 7.70 14.93 -0.60
CA PRO A 173 6.66 15.42 0.27
C PRO A 173 6.07 14.29 1.11
N VAL A 174 5.54 14.65 2.27
CA VAL A 174 5.02 13.69 3.26
C VAL A 174 3.51 13.83 3.38
N TYR A 175 2.82 12.73 3.25
CA TYR A 175 1.40 12.59 3.51
C TYR A 175 1.20 11.83 4.82
N LEU A 176 0.38 12.36 5.73
CA LEU A 176 0.10 11.74 7.03
C LEU A 176 -1.36 11.29 7.09
N ASP A 177 -1.62 10.00 7.06
CA ASP A 177 -2.98 9.48 7.28
C ASP A 177 -3.29 9.41 8.77
N THR A 178 -4.40 10.00 9.18
CA THR A 178 -4.83 10.08 10.59
C THR A 178 -3.73 10.65 11.51
N PRO A 179 -3.29 11.89 11.27
CA PRO A 179 -2.14 12.50 11.94
C PRO A 179 -2.29 12.60 13.46
N ALA A 180 -3.52 12.52 13.99
CA ALA A 180 -3.78 12.43 15.43
C ALA A 180 -3.13 11.20 16.11
N LEU A 181 -2.88 10.14 15.35
CA LEU A 181 -2.22 8.92 15.82
C LEU A 181 -0.71 8.95 15.60
N ALA A 182 -0.17 10.01 14.96
CA ALA A 182 1.25 10.13 14.73
C ALA A 182 2.01 10.33 16.04
N PRO A 183 3.06 9.54 16.32
CA PRO A 183 3.89 9.73 17.51
C PRO A 183 4.51 11.11 17.56
N LYS A 184 4.60 11.73 18.74
CA LYS A 184 5.18 13.07 18.90
C LYS A 184 6.63 13.14 18.40
N ALA A 185 7.38 12.06 18.51
CA ALA A 185 8.77 11.95 18.04
C ALA A 185 8.92 12.06 16.51
N LEU A 186 7.83 11.87 15.75
CA LEU A 186 7.87 11.94 14.29
C LEU A 186 7.96 13.41 13.81
N TRP A 187 7.25 14.33 14.44
CA TRP A 187 7.11 15.70 13.97
C TRP A 187 8.43 16.46 13.79
N PRO A 188 9.38 16.39 14.74
CA PRO A 188 10.69 17.02 14.53
C PRO A 188 11.47 16.49 13.31
N LEU A 189 11.25 15.21 12.95
CA LEU A 189 11.93 14.57 11.82
C LEU A 189 11.37 15.00 10.46
N LEU A 190 10.18 15.60 10.45
CA LEU A 190 9.52 16.14 9.25
C LEU A 190 9.79 17.63 9.06
N ALA A 191 10.55 18.27 9.96
CA ALA A 191 10.84 19.69 9.89
C ALA A 191 11.51 20.05 8.55
N GLY A 192 10.99 21.10 7.88
CA GLY A 192 11.50 21.55 6.58
C GLY A 192 11.04 20.76 5.36
N ARG A 193 10.25 19.70 5.53
CA ARG A 193 9.65 18.94 4.42
C ARG A 193 8.24 19.43 4.13
N PRO A 194 7.84 19.49 2.84
CA PRO A 194 6.42 19.69 2.51
C PRO A 194 5.60 18.51 3.02
N TRP A 195 4.46 18.80 3.67
CA TRP A 195 3.59 17.76 4.21
C TRP A 195 2.11 18.10 4.07
N VAL A 196 1.28 17.06 4.05
CA VAL A 196 -0.19 17.13 3.97
C VAL A 196 -0.78 16.20 5.03
N ALA A 197 -1.75 16.71 5.79
CA ALA A 197 -2.51 15.88 6.73
C ALA A 197 -3.79 15.35 6.05
N LEU A 198 -3.98 14.04 6.08
CA LEU A 198 -5.15 13.36 5.54
C LEU A 198 -6.08 12.93 6.69
N GLY A 199 -7.26 13.53 6.76
CA GLY A 199 -8.22 13.25 7.83
C GLY A 199 -8.18 14.22 9.00
N GLY A 200 -8.88 13.85 10.10
CA GLY A 200 -9.05 14.69 11.29
C GLY A 200 -7.92 14.57 12.32
N GLY A 201 -7.99 15.41 13.38
CA GLY A 201 -7.15 15.27 14.57
C GLY A 201 -5.93 16.20 14.63
N VAL A 202 -5.81 17.14 13.73
CA VAL A 202 -4.86 18.27 13.83
C VAL A 202 -5.61 19.58 13.73
N GLU A 203 -5.19 20.55 14.54
CA GLU A 203 -5.72 21.93 14.50
C GLU A 203 -5.12 22.68 13.31
N LEU A 204 -5.56 22.31 12.10
CA LEU A 204 -5.13 22.93 10.86
C LEU A 204 -6.36 23.39 10.08
N PRO A 205 -6.27 24.50 9.36
CA PRO A 205 -7.35 24.91 8.48
C PRO A 205 -7.61 23.82 7.43
N PRO A 206 -8.86 23.35 7.29
CA PRO A 206 -9.20 22.40 6.24
C PRO A 206 -9.09 23.09 4.88
N LEU A 207 -8.49 22.42 3.92
CA LEU A 207 -8.54 22.81 2.51
C LEU A 207 -9.60 21.99 1.80
N GLU A 208 -10.61 22.68 1.28
CA GLU A 208 -11.70 22.06 0.51
C GLU A 208 -11.27 21.87 -0.96
N LEU A 209 -11.19 20.63 -1.41
CA LEU A 209 -10.84 20.29 -2.79
C LEU A 209 -12.07 20.05 -3.68
N GLY A 210 -13.27 20.36 -3.19
CA GLY A 210 -14.51 20.11 -3.91
C GLY A 210 -14.90 18.63 -4.00
N ALA A 211 -14.22 17.76 -3.26
CA ALA A 211 -14.60 16.36 -3.14
C ALA A 211 -15.73 16.21 -2.13
N ARG A 212 -16.82 15.57 -2.54
CA ARG A 212 -17.95 15.29 -1.67
C ARG A 212 -17.92 13.83 -1.21
N PRO A 213 -17.82 13.54 0.10
CA PRO A 213 -17.89 12.18 0.60
C PRO A 213 -19.27 11.58 0.32
N LEU A 214 -19.30 10.29 -0.02
CA LEU A 214 -20.52 9.54 -0.26
C LEU A 214 -20.95 8.79 0.99
N PRO A 215 -22.26 8.76 1.30
CA PRO A 215 -22.79 7.99 2.42
C PRO A 215 -22.71 6.47 2.12
N PRO A 216 -22.55 5.63 3.16
CA PRO A 216 -22.52 4.19 2.98
C PRO A 216 -23.88 3.64 2.53
N TYR A 217 -23.85 2.69 1.58
CA TYR A 217 -25.06 2.04 1.06
C TYR A 217 -25.64 0.97 2.00
N ARG A 218 -24.87 0.50 2.96
CA ARG A 218 -25.28 -0.51 3.95
C ARG A 218 -25.90 -1.75 3.32
N GLY A 219 -25.33 -2.25 2.21
CA GLY A 219 -25.82 -3.39 1.46
C GLY A 219 -27.02 -3.11 0.52
N SER A 220 -27.53 -1.87 0.48
CA SER A 220 -28.63 -1.50 -0.41
C SER A 220 -28.16 -1.35 -1.86
N LEU A 221 -28.10 -2.44 -2.61
CA LEU A 221 -27.76 -2.40 -4.03
C LEU A 221 -28.76 -1.58 -4.85
N LYS A 222 -30.03 -1.56 -4.45
CA LYS A 222 -31.06 -0.72 -5.13
C LYS A 222 -30.72 0.77 -5.04
N ALA A 223 -30.21 1.24 -3.89
CA ALA A 223 -29.77 2.62 -3.73
C ALA A 223 -28.52 2.89 -4.58
N LEU A 224 -27.56 1.97 -4.59
CA LEU A 224 -26.37 2.06 -5.44
C LEU A 224 -26.76 2.10 -6.93
N GLU A 225 -27.64 1.24 -7.40
CA GLU A 225 -28.13 1.19 -8.80
C GLU A 225 -28.76 2.52 -9.21
N LYS A 226 -29.54 3.16 -8.33
CA LYS A 226 -30.12 4.46 -8.58
C LYS A 226 -29.06 5.54 -8.77
N ASP A 227 -28.04 5.56 -7.91
CA ASP A 227 -26.96 6.53 -8.02
C ASP A 227 -26.07 6.25 -9.24
N LEU A 228 -25.78 4.99 -9.55
CA LEU A 228 -25.07 4.59 -10.77
C LEU A 228 -25.77 5.10 -12.02
N ALA A 229 -27.09 4.89 -12.12
CA ALA A 229 -27.87 5.36 -13.26
C ALA A 229 -27.75 6.88 -13.45
N ARG A 230 -27.80 7.64 -12.36
CA ARG A 230 -27.64 9.10 -12.38
C ARG A 230 -26.25 9.52 -12.82
N TRP A 231 -25.19 9.00 -12.20
CA TRP A 231 -23.81 9.37 -12.54
C TRP A 231 -23.42 9.01 -13.96
N LEU A 232 -23.86 7.84 -14.46
CA LEU A 232 -23.59 7.43 -15.82
C LEU A 232 -24.33 8.30 -16.85
N ALA A 233 -25.58 8.70 -16.53
CA ALA A 233 -26.34 9.65 -17.36
C ALA A 233 -25.69 11.04 -17.39
N GLU A 234 -25.06 11.47 -16.29
CA GLU A 234 -24.27 12.70 -16.19
C GLU A 234 -22.89 12.57 -16.92
N GLY A 235 -22.56 11.42 -17.49
CA GLY A 235 -21.29 11.17 -18.17
C GLY A 235 -20.10 11.06 -17.23
N LYS A 236 -20.30 10.82 -15.93
CA LYS A 236 -19.21 10.67 -14.95
C LYS A 236 -18.43 9.37 -15.15
N ARG A 237 -17.20 9.35 -14.68
CA ARG A 237 -16.34 8.16 -14.62
C ARG A 237 -16.56 7.49 -13.26
N VAL A 238 -17.23 6.35 -13.27
CA VAL A 238 -17.58 5.65 -12.03
C VAL A 238 -16.62 4.46 -11.80
N HIS A 239 -15.95 4.47 -10.67
CA HIS A 239 -14.97 3.45 -10.30
C HIS A 239 -15.40 2.80 -9.00
N LEU A 240 -15.51 1.47 -8.98
CA LEU A 240 -15.80 0.70 -7.79
C LEU A 240 -14.61 -0.22 -7.50
N PHE A 241 -13.88 0.09 -6.43
CA PHE A 241 -12.76 -0.70 -5.95
C PHE A 241 -13.25 -1.86 -5.09
N VAL A 242 -12.77 -3.06 -5.40
CA VAL A 242 -13.20 -4.31 -4.79
C VAL A 242 -11.99 -5.09 -4.31
N GLY A 243 -11.90 -5.33 -3.01
CA GLY A 243 -10.78 -6.02 -2.37
C GLY A 243 -10.83 -7.54 -2.48
N HIS A 244 -12.03 -8.13 -2.70
CA HIS A 244 -12.23 -9.56 -2.69
C HIS A 244 -12.73 -10.09 -4.04
N ALA A 245 -12.06 -11.11 -4.59
CA ALA A 245 -12.41 -11.69 -5.89
C ALA A 245 -13.87 -12.23 -5.93
N ARG A 246 -14.37 -12.81 -4.84
CA ARG A 246 -15.76 -13.28 -4.76
C ARG A 246 -16.75 -12.13 -4.84
N THR A 247 -16.48 -11.03 -4.18
CA THR A 247 -17.30 -9.81 -4.24
C THR A 247 -17.26 -9.20 -5.64
N LEU A 248 -16.11 -9.22 -6.30
CA LEU A 248 -15.98 -8.76 -7.68
C LEU A 248 -16.91 -9.54 -8.63
N GLU A 249 -16.88 -10.86 -8.57
CA GLU A 249 -17.75 -11.70 -9.41
C GLU A 249 -19.23 -11.53 -9.06
N TYR A 250 -19.56 -11.33 -7.80
CA TYR A 250 -20.92 -11.02 -7.36
C TYR A 250 -21.40 -9.68 -7.93
N LEU A 251 -20.61 -8.60 -7.76
CA LEU A 251 -20.96 -7.27 -8.25
C LEU A 251 -21.02 -7.20 -9.77
N LYS A 252 -20.11 -7.87 -10.47
CA LYS A 252 -20.14 -7.99 -11.93
C LYS A 252 -21.47 -8.56 -12.44
N ARG A 253 -21.96 -9.62 -11.82
CA ARG A 253 -23.27 -10.21 -12.16
C ARG A 253 -24.44 -9.31 -11.76
N ARG A 254 -24.37 -8.76 -10.56
CA ARG A 254 -25.47 -7.97 -9.97
C ARG A 254 -25.67 -6.63 -10.70
N LEU A 255 -24.57 -6.02 -11.16
CA LEU A 255 -24.56 -4.75 -11.86
C LEU A 255 -24.51 -4.90 -13.38
N GLN A 256 -24.81 -6.08 -13.95
CA GLN A 256 -24.73 -6.36 -15.38
C GLN A 256 -25.54 -5.38 -16.26
N ALA A 257 -26.65 -4.84 -15.72
CA ALA A 257 -27.47 -3.82 -16.41
C ALA A 257 -26.67 -2.55 -16.76
N PHE A 258 -25.60 -2.26 -16.05
CA PHE A 258 -24.69 -1.13 -16.30
C PHE A 258 -23.48 -1.52 -17.15
N SER A 259 -23.39 -2.77 -17.61
CA SER A 259 -22.30 -3.30 -18.43
C SER A 259 -20.92 -2.93 -17.86
N PRO A 260 -20.60 -3.36 -16.60
CA PRO A 260 -19.37 -2.95 -15.93
C PRO A 260 -18.13 -3.46 -16.67
N LEU A 261 -17.12 -2.61 -16.76
CA LEU A 261 -15.80 -2.96 -17.27
C LEU A 261 -14.95 -3.49 -16.12
N ILE A 262 -14.24 -4.58 -16.33
CA ILE A 262 -13.21 -5.05 -15.38
C ILE A 262 -11.89 -4.48 -15.85
N LEU A 263 -11.25 -3.71 -15.00
CA LEU A 263 -9.98 -3.04 -15.28
C LEU A 263 -8.95 -3.36 -14.21
N ASP A 264 -7.70 -3.47 -14.61
CA ASP A 264 -6.58 -3.67 -13.68
C ASP A 264 -6.04 -2.35 -13.14
N ARG A 265 -6.32 -1.24 -13.82
CA ARG A 265 -5.78 0.09 -13.49
C ARG A 265 -6.80 1.20 -13.72
N PHE A 266 -6.74 2.21 -12.84
CA PHE A 266 -7.39 3.50 -12.98
C PHE A 266 -6.68 4.37 -14.05
N PRO A 267 -7.35 5.24 -14.80
CA PRO A 267 -8.80 5.46 -14.78
C PRO A 267 -9.58 4.64 -15.82
N GLY A 268 -10.85 4.45 -15.55
CA GLY A 268 -11.81 3.96 -16.55
C GLY A 268 -12.37 5.06 -17.47
N PRO A 269 -13.06 4.71 -18.56
CA PRO A 269 -13.63 5.66 -19.51
C PRO A 269 -14.83 6.44 -18.96
N LYS A 270 -15.12 7.60 -19.57
CA LYS A 270 -16.30 8.42 -19.26
C LYS A 270 -17.61 7.70 -19.51
N GLY A 271 -18.61 7.96 -18.69
CA GLY A 271 -19.95 7.40 -18.83
C GLY A 271 -20.01 5.89 -18.63
N ARG A 272 -19.00 5.29 -18.01
CA ARG A 272 -18.92 3.85 -17.76
C ARG A 272 -18.62 3.56 -16.30
N LEU A 273 -19.15 2.41 -15.85
CA LEU A 273 -18.80 1.80 -14.58
C LEU A 273 -17.58 0.88 -14.77
N ALA A 274 -16.53 1.12 -14.01
CA ALA A 274 -15.35 0.27 -13.94
C ALA A 274 -15.25 -0.39 -12.56
N LEU A 275 -15.02 -1.70 -12.54
CA LEU A 275 -14.67 -2.47 -11.35
C LEU A 275 -13.15 -2.68 -11.37
N LEU A 276 -12.48 -2.34 -10.28
CA LEU A 276 -11.03 -2.40 -10.14
C LEU A 276 -10.63 -3.15 -8.86
N PRO A 277 -9.47 -3.81 -8.84
CA PRO A 277 -8.95 -4.38 -7.61
C PRO A 277 -8.56 -3.26 -6.63
N GLY A 278 -8.80 -3.46 -5.34
CA GLY A 278 -8.35 -2.56 -4.28
C GLY A 278 -9.22 -2.62 -3.04
N ASP A 279 -8.58 -2.71 -1.86
CA ASP A 279 -9.23 -2.69 -0.54
C ASP A 279 -9.13 -1.29 0.08
N PHE A 280 -9.91 -0.34 -0.47
CA PHE A 280 -9.99 1.03 0.03
C PHE A 280 -11.25 1.26 0.86
N GLU A 281 -11.27 2.36 1.61
CA GLU A 281 -12.41 2.79 2.43
C GLU A 281 -13.03 4.10 1.94
N GLY A 282 -14.33 4.24 2.25
CA GLY A 282 -15.11 5.41 1.93
C GLY A 282 -15.51 5.48 0.47
N GLY A 283 -15.99 6.65 0.05
CA GLY A 283 -16.34 6.97 -1.31
C GLY A 283 -16.41 8.46 -1.50
N ALA A 284 -16.16 8.93 -2.71
CA ALA A 284 -16.18 10.34 -3.04
C ALA A 284 -16.74 10.61 -4.43
N GLU A 285 -17.48 11.68 -4.56
CA GLU A 285 -17.79 12.34 -5.82
C GLU A 285 -16.89 13.57 -5.95
N TRP A 286 -16.05 13.60 -7.00
CA TRP A 286 -15.04 14.63 -7.18
C TRP A 286 -14.92 15.05 -8.64
N GLY A 287 -15.55 16.16 -8.98
CA GLY A 287 -15.64 16.60 -10.40
C GLY A 287 -16.33 15.56 -11.29
N GLU A 288 -15.60 15.09 -12.30
CA GLU A 288 -16.10 14.03 -13.19
C GLU A 288 -15.92 12.61 -12.63
N TRP A 289 -15.25 12.47 -11.46
CA TRP A 289 -14.89 11.20 -10.85
C TRP A 289 -15.88 10.79 -9.78
N VAL A 290 -16.24 9.54 -9.77
CA VAL A 290 -16.95 8.88 -8.67
C VAL A 290 -16.12 7.70 -8.23
N LEU A 291 -15.67 7.72 -6.99
CA LEU A 291 -14.87 6.68 -6.36
C LEU A 291 -15.74 5.96 -5.33
N LEU A 292 -15.99 4.69 -5.58
CA LEU A 292 -16.72 3.79 -4.69
C LEU A 292 -15.81 2.68 -4.22
N THR A 293 -16.10 2.12 -3.05
CA THR A 293 -15.35 0.99 -2.50
C THR A 293 -16.29 -0.11 -2.06
N GLU A 294 -15.79 -1.36 -2.02
CA GLU A 294 -16.52 -2.49 -1.46
C GLU A 294 -17.04 -2.18 -0.05
N ALA A 295 -16.18 -1.57 0.79
CA ALA A 295 -16.54 -1.18 2.14
C ALA A 295 -17.71 -0.17 2.17
N LEU A 296 -17.77 0.79 1.25
CA LEU A 296 -18.88 1.75 1.14
C LEU A 296 -20.20 1.05 0.79
N VAL A 297 -20.14 0.08 -0.12
CA VAL A 297 -21.34 -0.66 -0.58
C VAL A 297 -21.90 -1.55 0.51
N PHE A 298 -21.04 -2.30 1.20
CA PHE A 298 -21.44 -3.33 2.16
C PHE A 298 -21.25 -2.93 3.63
N ALA A 299 -20.78 -1.70 3.93
CA ALA A 299 -20.61 -1.26 5.30
C ALA A 299 -21.94 -1.35 6.08
N THR A 300 -22.00 -2.26 7.00
CA THR A 300 -23.04 -2.28 8.04
C THR A 300 -22.73 -1.12 8.98
N GLY A 301 -23.67 -0.20 9.08
CA GLY A 301 -23.49 1.01 9.90
C GLY A 301 -23.12 0.66 11.33
N GLY A 302 -21.96 1.15 11.78
CA GLY A 302 -21.66 1.46 13.17
C GLY A 302 -21.59 0.36 14.22
N VAL A 303 -21.95 -0.88 13.92
CA VAL A 303 -21.68 -2.01 14.80
C VAL A 303 -20.31 -2.54 14.45
N ARG A 304 -19.31 -2.22 15.25
CA ARG A 304 -18.05 -2.98 15.29
C ARG A 304 -18.45 -4.42 15.62
N ALA A 305 -18.66 -5.23 14.58
CA ALA A 305 -18.63 -6.67 14.76
C ALA A 305 -17.26 -6.97 15.36
N ARG A 306 -17.20 -7.24 16.65
CA ARG A 306 -16.07 -7.90 17.28
C ARG A 306 -16.02 -9.26 16.61
N VAL A 307 -15.25 -9.39 15.54
CA VAL A 307 -14.83 -10.67 15.03
C VAL A 307 -13.97 -11.27 16.14
N ARG A 308 -14.57 -12.06 17.01
CA ARG A 308 -13.84 -13.00 17.84
C ARG A 308 -13.35 -14.09 16.89
N VAL A 309 -12.14 -13.91 16.39
CA VAL A 309 -11.39 -14.99 15.76
C VAL A 309 -10.90 -15.86 16.91
N GLY A 310 -11.49 -17.03 17.08
CA GLY A 310 -11.02 -18.02 18.03
C GLY A 310 -12.18 -18.74 18.70
N GLU A 311 -12.16 -20.06 18.58
CA GLU A 311 -13.07 -21.09 19.12
C GLU A 311 -14.44 -21.16 18.44
N GLY A 312 -14.70 -22.33 17.83
CA GLY A 312 -15.99 -22.65 17.25
C GLY A 312 -17.10 -22.46 18.29
N LEU A 313 -18.24 -21.99 17.86
CA LEU A 313 -19.41 -21.82 18.71
C LEU A 313 -19.71 -23.14 19.42
N SER A 314 -19.40 -23.18 20.70
CA SER A 314 -19.67 -24.34 21.55
C SER A 314 -21.11 -24.33 22.11
N ASP A 315 -21.80 -23.19 22.02
CA ASP A 315 -23.19 -23.04 22.49
C ASP A 315 -24.02 -22.21 21.51
N PRO A 316 -24.95 -22.84 20.78
CA PRO A 316 -25.91 -22.15 19.91
C PRO A 316 -26.85 -21.18 20.66
N GLY A 317 -27.02 -21.36 21.97
CA GLY A 317 -27.84 -20.50 22.81
C GLY A 317 -27.22 -19.10 23.06
N ALA A 318 -25.95 -18.90 22.72
CA ALA A 318 -25.27 -17.62 22.84
C ALA A 318 -25.54 -16.67 21.66
N LEU A 319 -26.31 -17.10 20.64
CA LEU A 319 -26.63 -16.31 19.46
C LEU A 319 -27.96 -15.58 19.61
N SER A 320 -27.99 -14.33 19.20
CA SER A 320 -29.19 -13.54 19.09
C SER A 320 -29.64 -13.41 17.62
N PRO A 321 -30.97 -13.43 17.32
CA PRO A 321 -31.43 -13.16 15.98
C PRO A 321 -30.86 -11.83 15.45
N GLY A 322 -30.25 -11.88 14.26
CA GLY A 322 -29.54 -10.74 13.68
C GLY A 322 -28.02 -10.85 13.72
N ASP A 323 -27.44 -11.79 14.48
CA ASP A 323 -26.01 -12.04 14.50
C ASP A 323 -25.52 -12.63 13.18
N TYR A 324 -24.27 -12.33 12.80
CA TYR A 324 -23.64 -12.87 11.61
C TYR A 324 -22.71 -14.02 11.97
N LEU A 325 -22.84 -15.13 11.26
CA LEU A 325 -22.04 -16.34 11.39
C LEU A 325 -21.20 -16.54 10.15
N ILE A 326 -19.96 -17.01 10.35
CA ILE A 326 -19.10 -17.44 9.25
C ILE A 326 -19.12 -18.97 9.22
N HIS A 327 -19.70 -19.52 8.16
CA HIS A 327 -19.64 -20.96 7.91
C HIS A 327 -18.45 -21.26 6.98
N PRO A 328 -17.59 -22.25 7.29
CA PRO A 328 -16.39 -22.55 6.50
C PRO A 328 -16.68 -22.83 5.02
N GLU A 329 -17.82 -23.46 4.70
CA GLU A 329 -18.20 -23.84 3.34
C GLU A 329 -19.22 -22.91 2.68
N HIS A 330 -20.03 -22.17 3.47
CA HIS A 330 -21.14 -21.37 2.97
C HIS A 330 -20.94 -19.85 3.12
N GLY A 331 -19.84 -19.43 3.74
CA GLY A 331 -19.51 -18.00 3.91
C GLY A 331 -20.30 -17.38 5.06
N VAL A 332 -20.64 -16.09 4.94
CA VAL A 332 -21.32 -15.31 5.99
C VAL A 332 -22.82 -15.46 5.86
N GLY A 333 -23.48 -15.95 6.91
CA GLY A 333 -24.93 -16.00 7.06
C GLY A 333 -25.40 -15.18 8.26
N GLN A 334 -26.64 -14.70 8.22
CA GLN A 334 -27.28 -14.05 9.35
C GLN A 334 -28.12 -15.07 10.10
N TYR A 335 -27.94 -15.14 11.43
CA TYR A 335 -28.74 -16.01 12.29
C TYR A 335 -30.14 -15.42 12.45
N LEU A 336 -31.16 -16.13 12.04
CA LEU A 336 -32.56 -15.73 12.13
C LEU A 336 -33.32 -16.37 13.30
N GLY A 337 -32.70 -17.27 14.02
CA GLY A 337 -33.32 -18.07 15.10
C GLY A 337 -33.30 -19.55 14.82
N LEU A 338 -33.71 -20.37 15.81
CA LEU A 338 -33.97 -21.78 15.66
C LEU A 338 -35.48 -21.95 15.38
N GLU A 339 -35.83 -22.59 14.27
CA GLU A 339 -37.17 -23.11 14.06
C GLU A 339 -37.29 -24.44 14.78
N THR A 340 -38.39 -24.62 15.55
CA THR A 340 -38.78 -25.86 16.21
C THR A 340 -39.80 -26.62 15.37
#